data_ca8279f0159f634aed6ff8052176ac4b
#
_entry.id   ca8279f0159f634aed6ff8052176ac4b
#
_cell.length_a   1.000
_cell.length_b   1.000
_cell.length_c   1.000
_cell.angle_alpha   90.00
_cell.angle_beta   90.00
_cell.angle_gamma   90.00
#
_symmetry.space_group_name_H-M   'P 1'
#
loop_
_entity.id
_entity.type
_entity.pdbx_description
1 polymer ?
#
loop_
_entity_poly.entity_id
_entity_poly.type
_entity_poly.pdbx_seq_one_letter_code
_entity_poly.pdbx_strand_id
1 'polypeptide(L)'
;MGLGKILIAVAFAATAAVGGAADSVMRRQADGFLQALPDGLQQTQTLAVEKAIAGDNAALMAVRNSRNMRQTLSENVSVRQLSESLRLYEPSGVDGRLPLLVYFHGGGWTFGGLNSCARFCDAVAAMGGVKVLAVDYRLAPEHPFPCGLHDCCDAVAYARDNAALLGIDASRISAGGDSSGGNLALAVALSDECRGALESLVLFYPVTKAFADGSESWRKYGSGYGLDADLMEAFNRAYLGGTDSENHAVSVGLCSGEQLRRLPRTLLVAAGRDILRDQGCELAEKSGGRIERVEFPDAVHLFITVPGQDEAFRKAVDLTYEFITQKQ
;
A
#
# COMPACT_ATOMS: atom_id res chain seq x y z
N MET A 1 24.64 42.95 17.44
CA MET A 1 23.78 43.03 16.29
C MET A 1 23.40 41.61 15.87
N GLY A 2 22.18 41.21 16.24
CA GLY A 2 21.71 39.86 16.05
C GLY A 2 21.00 39.72 14.71
N LEU A 3 21.39 38.76 13.87
CA LEU A 3 20.64 38.35 12.70
C LEU A 3 19.66 37.25 13.10
N GLY A 4 18.39 37.61 13.13
CA GLY A 4 17.32 36.65 13.36
C GLY A 4 17.15 35.68 12.17
N LYS A 5 17.13 34.40 12.48
CA LYS A 5 16.72 33.34 11.54
C LYS A 5 15.20 33.42 11.36
N ILE A 6 14.78 33.78 10.16
CA ILE A 6 13.38 33.70 9.77
C ILE A 6 13.08 32.23 9.44
N LEU A 7 12.32 31.57 10.31
CA LEU A 7 11.66 30.31 9.98
C LEU A 7 10.52 30.60 9.00
N ILE A 8 10.65 30.17 7.76
CA ILE A 8 9.52 30.15 6.82
C ILE A 8 8.76 28.84 7.09
N ALA A 9 7.72 28.94 7.89
CA ALA A 9 6.70 27.90 7.98
C ALA A 9 5.86 27.96 6.71
N VAL A 10 6.03 27.00 5.82
CA VAL A 10 5.12 26.80 4.66
C VAL A 10 3.88 26.14 5.22
N ALA A 11 2.89 26.95 5.59
CA ALA A 11 1.55 26.47 5.87
C ALA A 11 0.88 26.14 4.53
N PHE A 12 0.67 24.86 4.25
CA PHE A 12 -0.26 24.46 3.20
C PHE A 12 -1.67 24.80 3.65
N ALA A 13 -2.15 25.96 3.20
CA ALA A 13 -3.54 26.32 3.35
C ALA A 13 -4.38 25.35 2.50
N ALA A 14 -5.20 24.54 3.16
CA ALA A 14 -6.28 23.81 2.51
C ALA A 14 -7.25 24.83 1.91
N THR A 15 -7.09 25.17 0.64
CA THR A 15 -8.10 25.90 -0.11
C THR A 15 -9.24 24.94 -0.41
N ALA A 16 -10.30 25.03 0.41
CA ALA A 16 -11.59 24.45 0.07
C ALA A 16 -12.11 25.16 -1.20
N ALA A 17 -11.90 24.53 -2.34
CA ALA A 17 -12.59 24.91 -3.56
C ALA A 17 -14.01 24.40 -3.47
N VAL A 18 -14.95 25.30 -3.21
CA VAL A 18 -16.38 25.08 -3.46
C VAL A 18 -16.57 25.06 -4.97
N GLY A 19 -16.51 23.89 -5.57
CA GLY A 19 -16.83 23.61 -6.96
C GLY A 19 -17.55 22.28 -7.01
N GLY A 20 -18.69 22.21 -7.70
CA GLY A 20 -19.62 21.09 -7.70
C GLY A 20 -18.93 19.73 -7.88
N ALA A 21 -19.20 18.81 -6.97
CA ALA A 21 -18.59 17.48 -6.83
C ALA A 21 -18.85 16.51 -8.01
N ALA A 22 -19.51 16.94 -9.07
CA ALA A 22 -19.97 16.07 -10.16
C ALA A 22 -19.00 15.95 -11.34
N ASP A 23 -17.90 16.73 -11.42
CA ASP A 23 -17.17 16.89 -12.68
C ASP A 23 -15.63 16.87 -12.60
N SER A 24 -15.03 16.35 -11.52
CA SER A 24 -13.59 16.21 -11.45
C SER A 24 -13.08 15.10 -12.40
N VAL A 25 -11.88 15.27 -12.98
CA VAL A 25 -11.23 14.21 -13.81
C VAL A 25 -11.14 12.89 -13.03
N MET A 26 -10.75 12.98 -11.76
CA MET A 26 -10.64 11.81 -10.88
C MET A 26 -12.00 11.09 -10.72
N ARG A 27 -13.10 11.85 -10.56
CA ARG A 27 -14.44 11.30 -10.45
C ARG A 27 -14.86 10.55 -11.70
N ARG A 28 -14.70 11.17 -12.88
CA ARG A 28 -15.04 10.54 -14.16
C ARG A 28 -14.23 9.25 -14.40
N GLN A 29 -12.93 9.28 -14.07
CA GLN A 29 -12.07 8.10 -14.18
C GLN A 29 -12.50 6.99 -13.22
N ALA A 30 -12.80 7.31 -11.96
CA ALA A 30 -13.26 6.33 -10.99
C ALA A 30 -14.62 5.72 -11.39
N ASP A 31 -15.57 6.52 -11.88
CA ASP A 31 -16.86 6.03 -12.34
C ASP A 31 -16.71 5.16 -13.60
N GLY A 32 -15.85 5.57 -14.54
CA GLY A 32 -15.54 4.75 -15.73
C GLY A 32 -14.84 3.45 -15.37
N PHE A 33 -13.92 3.46 -14.40
CA PHE A 33 -13.29 2.26 -13.85
C PHE A 33 -14.33 1.28 -13.28
N LEU A 34 -15.25 1.77 -12.44
CA LEU A 34 -16.30 0.93 -11.85
C LEU A 34 -17.22 0.32 -12.92
N GLN A 35 -17.59 1.09 -13.95
CA GLN A 35 -18.41 0.62 -15.07
C GLN A 35 -17.70 -0.43 -15.95
N ALA A 36 -16.37 -0.41 -16.00
CA ALA A 36 -15.56 -1.35 -16.77
C ALA A 36 -15.28 -2.67 -16.04
N LEU A 37 -15.57 -2.75 -14.73
CA LEU A 37 -15.43 -3.99 -13.99
C LEU A 37 -16.43 -5.03 -14.49
N PRO A 38 -15.99 -6.29 -14.73
CA PRO A 38 -16.91 -7.36 -15.12
C PRO A 38 -18.01 -7.60 -14.08
N ASP A 39 -19.21 -7.83 -14.54
CA ASP A 39 -20.34 -8.21 -13.68
C ASP A 39 -19.99 -9.46 -12.86
N GLY A 40 -20.30 -9.43 -11.57
CA GLY A 40 -20.04 -10.56 -10.66
C GLY A 40 -18.56 -10.83 -10.36
N LEU A 41 -17.64 -9.93 -10.73
CA LEU A 41 -16.21 -10.11 -10.50
C LEU A 41 -15.92 -10.33 -9.01
N GLN A 42 -16.48 -9.49 -8.12
CA GLN A 42 -16.23 -9.56 -6.68
C GLN A 42 -16.77 -10.88 -6.09
N GLN A 43 -17.98 -11.31 -6.49
CA GLN A 43 -18.54 -12.60 -6.06
C GLN A 43 -17.70 -13.78 -6.54
N THR A 44 -17.22 -13.75 -7.79
CA THR A 44 -16.33 -14.79 -8.32
C THR A 44 -15.04 -14.88 -7.53
N GLN A 45 -14.45 -13.75 -7.15
CA GLN A 45 -13.23 -13.69 -6.33
C GLN A 45 -13.49 -14.16 -4.90
N THR A 46 -14.60 -13.76 -4.29
CA THR A 46 -15.03 -14.23 -2.96
C THR A 46 -15.14 -15.76 -2.94
N LEU A 47 -15.87 -16.34 -3.89
CA LEU A 47 -16.00 -17.78 -4.00
C LEU A 47 -14.67 -18.50 -4.23
N ALA A 48 -13.74 -17.90 -4.98
CA ALA A 48 -12.41 -18.46 -5.20
C ALA A 48 -11.60 -18.54 -3.90
N VAL A 49 -11.66 -17.50 -3.07
CA VAL A 49 -11.01 -17.47 -1.75
C VAL A 49 -11.66 -18.49 -0.80
N GLU A 50 -12.98 -18.54 -0.74
CA GLU A 50 -13.71 -19.48 0.12
C GLU A 50 -13.42 -20.95 -0.23
N LYS A 51 -13.39 -21.29 -1.52
CA LYS A 51 -13.01 -22.62 -1.98
C LYS A 51 -11.57 -22.95 -1.57
N ALA A 52 -10.65 -22.00 -1.68
CA ALA A 52 -9.27 -22.20 -1.29
C ALA A 52 -9.11 -22.41 0.23
N ILE A 53 -9.87 -21.69 1.06
CA ILE A 53 -9.94 -21.94 2.51
C ILE A 53 -10.44 -23.38 2.79
N ALA A 54 -11.35 -23.89 1.96
CA ALA A 54 -11.85 -25.27 2.05
C ALA A 54 -10.91 -26.32 1.41
N GLY A 55 -9.74 -25.93 0.88
CA GLY A 55 -8.72 -26.79 0.29
C GLY A 55 -8.75 -26.95 -1.24
N ASP A 56 -9.65 -26.24 -1.94
CA ASP A 56 -9.70 -26.21 -3.42
C ASP A 56 -9.12 -24.90 -3.96
N ASN A 57 -7.85 -24.92 -4.33
CA ASN A 57 -7.09 -23.75 -4.80
C ASN A 57 -7.25 -23.43 -6.29
N ALA A 58 -7.95 -24.25 -7.09
CA ALA A 58 -7.95 -24.13 -8.55
C ALA A 58 -8.48 -22.75 -9.02
N ALA A 59 -9.61 -22.30 -8.46
CA ALA A 59 -10.20 -21.01 -8.80
C ALA A 59 -9.33 -19.84 -8.32
N LEU A 60 -8.72 -19.93 -7.12
CA LEU A 60 -7.82 -18.93 -6.57
C LEU A 60 -6.58 -18.76 -7.45
N MET A 61 -5.98 -19.85 -7.91
CA MET A 61 -4.83 -19.82 -8.81
C MET A 61 -5.15 -19.15 -10.14
N ALA A 62 -6.35 -19.37 -10.69
CA ALA A 62 -6.79 -18.66 -11.89
C ALA A 62 -6.88 -17.14 -11.69
N VAL A 63 -7.40 -16.69 -10.54
CA VAL A 63 -7.44 -15.26 -10.17
C VAL A 63 -6.03 -14.69 -10.00
N ARG A 64 -5.14 -15.38 -9.30
CA ARG A 64 -3.74 -14.98 -9.11
C ARG A 64 -3.03 -14.79 -10.46
N ASN A 65 -3.16 -15.76 -11.36
CA ASN A 65 -2.57 -15.70 -12.69
C ASN A 65 -3.10 -14.50 -13.50
N SER A 66 -4.40 -14.22 -13.44
CA SER A 66 -4.98 -13.08 -14.14
C SER A 66 -4.51 -11.72 -13.61
N ARG A 67 -4.21 -11.63 -12.31
CA ARG A 67 -3.75 -10.41 -11.66
C ARG A 67 -2.24 -10.21 -11.70
N ASN A 68 -1.47 -11.24 -11.99
CA ASN A 68 0.00 -11.19 -12.05
C ASN A 68 0.54 -11.14 -13.49
N MET A 69 -0.20 -10.48 -14.38
CA MET A 69 0.19 -10.29 -15.79
C MET A 69 1.41 -9.37 -15.91
N ARG A 70 2.33 -9.72 -16.82
CA ARG A 70 3.52 -8.92 -17.09
C ARG A 70 3.15 -7.52 -17.57
N GLN A 71 3.78 -6.51 -17.01
CA GLN A 71 3.60 -5.10 -17.36
C GLN A 71 4.71 -4.64 -18.31
N THR A 72 4.39 -3.66 -19.18
CA THR A 72 5.41 -2.91 -19.92
C THR A 72 6.03 -1.89 -18.98
N LEU A 73 7.36 -1.83 -18.97
CA LEU A 73 8.12 -0.96 -18.07
C LEU A 73 8.71 0.22 -18.84
N SER A 74 9.09 1.26 -18.12
CA SER A 74 9.70 2.48 -18.63
C SER A 74 11.12 2.22 -19.16
N GLU A 75 11.51 2.87 -20.26
CA GLU A 75 12.85 2.71 -20.88
C GLU A 75 13.98 3.23 -19.96
N ASN A 76 13.68 4.16 -19.07
CA ASN A 76 14.63 4.73 -18.11
C ASN A 76 14.67 4.00 -16.76
N VAL A 77 14.09 2.79 -16.67
CA VAL A 77 14.15 1.93 -15.47
C VAL A 77 14.83 0.63 -15.82
N SER A 78 15.84 0.28 -15.03
CA SER A 78 16.47 -1.04 -15.03
C SER A 78 15.83 -1.94 -13.98
N VAL A 79 15.59 -3.20 -14.31
CA VAL A 79 14.95 -4.15 -13.42
C VAL A 79 15.85 -5.36 -13.19
N ARG A 80 16.19 -5.62 -11.92
CA ARG A 80 16.96 -6.79 -11.50
C ARG A 80 16.10 -7.75 -10.68
N GLN A 81 16.01 -9.01 -11.11
CA GLN A 81 15.46 -10.08 -10.27
C GLN A 81 16.57 -10.53 -9.32
N LEU A 82 16.40 -10.30 -8.02
CA LEU A 82 17.39 -10.63 -7.00
C LEU A 82 17.21 -12.07 -6.47
N SER A 83 15.95 -12.50 -6.36
CA SER A 83 15.53 -13.86 -6.02
C SER A 83 14.16 -14.15 -6.63
N GLU A 84 13.56 -15.29 -6.36
CA GLU A 84 12.17 -15.57 -6.79
C GLU A 84 11.17 -14.58 -6.21
N SER A 85 11.42 -14.08 -4.98
CA SER A 85 10.54 -13.20 -4.23
C SER A 85 10.93 -11.71 -4.20
N LEU A 86 12.10 -11.33 -4.75
CA LEU A 86 12.62 -9.96 -4.66
C LEU A 86 12.99 -9.42 -6.04
N ARG A 87 12.41 -8.27 -6.41
CA ARG A 87 12.68 -7.56 -7.66
C ARG A 87 12.99 -6.10 -7.39
N LEU A 88 14.17 -5.64 -7.85
CA LEU A 88 14.62 -4.27 -7.69
C LEU A 88 14.39 -3.48 -8.99
N TYR A 89 13.74 -2.32 -8.86
CA TYR A 89 13.56 -1.30 -9.90
C TYR A 89 14.52 -0.15 -9.62
N GLU A 90 15.34 0.20 -10.61
CA GLU A 90 16.42 1.18 -10.48
C GLU A 90 16.32 2.22 -11.59
N PRO A 91 16.38 3.54 -11.30
CA PRO A 91 16.48 4.55 -12.35
C PRO A 91 17.77 4.38 -13.14
N SER A 92 17.69 4.39 -14.48
CA SER A 92 18.84 4.27 -15.34
C SER A 92 19.67 5.57 -15.37
N GLY A 93 21.00 5.45 -15.38
CA GLY A 93 21.88 6.59 -15.53
C GLY A 93 21.98 7.52 -14.31
N VAL A 94 21.57 7.04 -13.13
CA VAL A 94 21.70 7.79 -11.87
C VAL A 94 22.80 7.16 -11.01
N ASP A 95 23.82 7.97 -10.72
CA ASP A 95 24.94 7.57 -9.88
C ASP A 95 24.70 7.85 -8.40
N GLY A 96 25.36 7.07 -7.52
CA GLY A 96 25.31 7.25 -6.08
C GLY A 96 24.34 6.34 -5.36
N ARG A 97 24.25 6.53 -4.03
CA ARG A 97 23.34 5.78 -3.19
C ARG A 97 22.01 6.50 -3.08
N LEU A 98 20.95 5.83 -3.50
CA LEU A 98 19.59 6.38 -3.47
C LEU A 98 18.80 5.86 -2.26
N PRO A 99 17.75 6.59 -1.83
CA PRO A 99 16.70 6.05 -0.97
C PRO A 99 16.08 4.79 -1.57
N LEU A 100 15.59 3.90 -0.71
CA LEU A 100 14.88 2.70 -1.11
C LEU A 100 13.44 2.72 -0.57
N LEU A 101 12.49 2.37 -1.42
CA LEU A 101 11.15 1.96 -1.02
C LEU A 101 11.05 0.43 -1.11
N VAL A 102 10.88 -0.26 0.01
CA VAL A 102 10.49 -1.68 0.05
C VAL A 102 8.98 -1.74 -0.07
N TYR A 103 8.46 -2.33 -1.15
CA TYR A 103 7.05 -2.28 -1.50
C TYR A 103 6.37 -3.63 -1.40
N PHE A 104 5.29 -3.69 -0.62
CA PHE A 104 4.43 -4.85 -0.42
C PHE A 104 3.14 -4.65 -1.20
N HIS A 105 2.87 -5.55 -2.15
CA HIS A 105 1.69 -5.45 -2.99
C HIS A 105 0.39 -5.71 -2.22
N GLY A 106 -0.72 -5.13 -2.70
CA GLY A 106 -2.06 -5.43 -2.22
C GLY A 106 -2.63 -6.73 -2.78
N GLY A 107 -3.88 -7.00 -2.44
CA GLY A 107 -4.62 -8.17 -2.90
C GLY A 107 -5.18 -9.03 -1.78
N GLY A 108 -5.51 -8.43 -0.63
CA GLY A 108 -6.11 -9.12 0.51
C GLY A 108 -5.26 -10.25 1.06
N TRP A 109 -3.94 -10.14 0.99
CA TRP A 109 -2.96 -11.18 1.38
C TRP A 109 -3.15 -12.51 0.63
N THR A 110 -4.09 -12.59 -0.33
CA THR A 110 -4.42 -13.82 -1.08
C THR A 110 -4.13 -13.70 -2.57
N PHE A 111 -4.10 -12.50 -3.12
CA PHE A 111 -3.82 -12.22 -4.52
C PHE A 111 -2.52 -11.42 -4.66
N GLY A 112 -2.09 -11.23 -5.91
CA GLY A 112 -0.96 -10.39 -6.24
C GLY A 112 0.35 -11.14 -6.43
N GLY A 113 1.42 -10.37 -6.59
CA GLY A 113 2.78 -10.81 -6.84
C GLY A 113 3.60 -9.68 -7.46
N LEU A 114 4.83 -9.95 -7.84
CA LEU A 114 5.77 -8.94 -8.36
C LEU A 114 5.26 -8.17 -9.59
N ASN A 115 4.41 -8.77 -10.42
CA ASN A 115 3.89 -8.08 -11.60
C ASN A 115 2.65 -7.22 -11.29
N SER A 116 1.90 -7.53 -10.24
CA SER A 116 0.72 -6.75 -9.86
C SER A 116 1.06 -5.35 -9.36
N CYS A 117 2.23 -5.16 -8.73
CA CYS A 117 2.73 -3.85 -8.29
C CYS A 117 3.73 -3.21 -9.26
N ALA A 118 4.08 -3.90 -10.37
CA ALA A 118 5.15 -3.46 -11.28
C ALA A 118 4.91 -2.05 -11.84
N ARG A 119 3.67 -1.71 -12.21
CA ARG A 119 3.32 -0.38 -12.71
C ARG A 119 3.70 0.74 -11.73
N PHE A 120 3.41 0.54 -10.44
CA PHE A 120 3.72 1.54 -9.42
C PHE A 120 5.21 1.59 -9.12
N CYS A 121 5.86 0.43 -8.94
CA CYS A 121 7.30 0.34 -8.66
C CYS A 121 8.13 0.98 -9.79
N ASP A 122 7.77 0.71 -11.03
CA ASP A 122 8.37 1.30 -12.22
C ASP A 122 8.18 2.82 -12.27
N ALA A 123 6.95 3.30 -12.07
CA ALA A 123 6.65 4.73 -12.12
C ALA A 123 7.41 5.53 -11.06
N VAL A 124 7.54 5.02 -9.83
CA VAL A 124 8.32 5.67 -8.77
C VAL A 124 9.82 5.67 -9.12
N ALA A 125 10.36 4.55 -9.58
CA ALA A 125 11.77 4.47 -9.99
C ALA A 125 12.07 5.39 -11.20
N ALA A 126 11.14 5.50 -12.15
CA ALA A 126 11.26 6.36 -13.33
C ALA A 126 11.40 7.87 -13.00
N MET A 127 10.98 8.30 -11.79
CA MET A 127 11.20 9.67 -11.31
C MET A 127 12.68 9.98 -11.04
N GLY A 128 13.57 8.99 -10.94
CA GLY A 128 15.03 9.16 -10.96
C GLY A 128 15.70 9.32 -9.60
N GLY A 129 14.98 9.39 -8.51
CA GLY A 129 15.55 9.66 -7.16
C GLY A 129 15.31 8.58 -6.10
N VAL A 130 14.64 7.48 -6.45
CA VAL A 130 14.26 6.40 -5.52
C VAL A 130 14.43 5.06 -6.23
N LYS A 131 15.00 4.07 -5.54
CA LYS A 131 14.91 2.67 -5.94
C LYS A 131 13.73 2.01 -5.27
N VAL A 132 13.12 1.00 -5.92
CA VAL A 132 11.98 0.28 -5.34
C VAL A 132 12.28 -1.22 -5.34
N LEU A 133 12.19 -1.84 -4.16
CA LEU A 133 12.31 -3.29 -3.97
C LEU A 133 10.90 -3.86 -3.78
N ALA A 134 10.37 -4.50 -4.82
CA ALA A 134 9.10 -5.21 -4.75
C ALA A 134 9.31 -6.59 -4.08
N VAL A 135 8.37 -6.95 -3.21
CA VAL A 135 8.41 -8.18 -2.42
C VAL A 135 7.22 -9.06 -2.77
N ASP A 136 7.50 -10.32 -3.14
CA ASP A 136 6.50 -11.39 -3.33
C ASP A 136 6.44 -12.22 -2.05
N TYR A 137 5.67 -11.77 -1.09
CA TYR A 137 5.49 -12.45 0.18
C TYR A 137 4.52 -13.62 0.05
N ARG A 138 4.66 -14.64 0.92
CA ARG A 138 3.79 -15.81 0.94
C ARG A 138 2.34 -15.45 1.20
N LEU A 139 1.45 -16.03 0.41
CA LEU A 139 0.04 -15.70 0.38
C LEU A 139 -0.83 -16.70 1.17
N ALA A 140 -1.90 -16.19 1.74
CA ALA A 140 -2.98 -16.97 2.32
C ALA A 140 -3.92 -17.50 1.21
N PRO A 141 -4.67 -18.57 1.47
CA PRO A 141 -4.77 -19.33 2.73
C PRO A 141 -3.66 -20.35 2.92
N GLU A 142 -2.80 -20.62 1.92
CA GLU A 142 -1.73 -21.62 2.02
C GLU A 142 -0.71 -21.27 3.10
N HIS A 143 -0.46 -19.96 3.27
CA HIS A 143 0.46 -19.40 4.25
C HIS A 143 -0.21 -18.24 5.00
N PRO A 144 -1.08 -18.54 5.97
CA PRO A 144 -1.78 -17.50 6.72
C PRO A 144 -0.81 -16.69 7.61
N PHE A 145 -1.33 -15.70 8.30
CA PHE A 145 -0.59 -14.95 9.30
C PHE A 145 0.14 -15.91 10.27
N PRO A 146 1.42 -15.66 10.60
CA PRO A 146 2.23 -14.48 10.27
C PRO A 146 3.19 -14.65 9.07
N CYS A 147 3.01 -15.65 8.19
CA CYS A 147 4.01 -16.01 7.18
C CYS A 147 4.41 -14.81 6.28
N GLY A 148 3.44 -14.12 5.69
CA GLY A 148 3.70 -12.96 4.84
C GLY A 148 4.33 -11.78 5.59
N LEU A 149 4.01 -11.60 6.88
CA LEU A 149 4.65 -10.58 7.71
C LEU A 149 6.14 -10.86 7.92
N HIS A 150 6.49 -12.12 8.20
CA HIS A 150 7.91 -12.52 8.34
C HIS A 150 8.69 -12.28 7.05
N ASP A 151 8.13 -12.66 5.89
CA ASP A 151 8.76 -12.41 4.59
C ASP A 151 9.00 -10.92 4.33
N CYS A 152 8.08 -10.06 4.77
CA CYS A 152 8.25 -8.61 4.67
C CYS A 152 9.34 -8.08 5.61
N CYS A 153 9.44 -8.60 6.84
CA CYS A 153 10.53 -8.27 7.77
C CYS A 153 11.90 -8.73 7.21
N ASP A 154 11.96 -9.95 6.67
CA ASP A 154 13.17 -10.49 6.04
C ASP A 154 13.61 -9.63 4.84
N ALA A 155 12.67 -9.12 4.04
CA ALA A 155 12.99 -8.25 2.91
C ALA A 155 13.57 -6.90 3.36
N VAL A 156 13.08 -6.32 4.45
CA VAL A 156 13.64 -5.08 5.04
C VAL A 156 15.04 -5.35 5.60
N ALA A 157 15.24 -6.45 6.31
CA ALA A 157 16.55 -6.86 6.82
C ALA A 157 17.54 -7.10 5.66
N TYR A 158 17.12 -7.81 4.62
CA TYR A 158 17.92 -8.02 3.41
C TYR A 158 18.35 -6.70 2.77
N ALA A 159 17.44 -5.74 2.62
CA ALA A 159 17.75 -4.44 2.04
C ALA A 159 18.80 -3.68 2.85
N ARG A 160 18.67 -3.67 4.17
CA ARG A 160 19.63 -3.02 5.08
C ARG A 160 21.01 -3.69 5.00
N ASP A 161 21.05 -5.00 5.11
CA ASP A 161 22.30 -5.76 5.19
C ASP A 161 23.06 -5.79 3.84
N ASN A 162 22.34 -5.61 2.72
CA ASN A 162 22.90 -5.58 1.38
C ASN A 162 22.90 -4.17 0.74
N ALA A 163 22.83 -3.11 1.55
CA ALA A 163 22.70 -1.74 1.06
C ALA A 163 23.78 -1.33 0.05
N ALA A 164 25.03 -1.76 0.27
CA ALA A 164 26.14 -1.49 -0.64
C ALA A 164 25.96 -2.18 -2.01
N LEU A 165 25.52 -3.45 -2.02
CA LEU A 165 25.24 -4.25 -3.22
C LEU A 165 24.07 -3.68 -4.03
N LEU A 166 23.05 -3.18 -3.31
CA LEU A 166 21.85 -2.58 -3.89
C LEU A 166 22.09 -1.13 -4.34
N GLY A 167 23.21 -0.50 -3.96
CA GLY A 167 23.49 0.90 -4.24
C GLY A 167 22.48 1.84 -3.59
N ILE A 168 22.10 1.56 -2.34
CA ILE A 168 21.14 2.35 -1.56
C ILE A 168 21.79 2.97 -0.32
N ASP A 169 21.15 4.00 0.21
CA ASP A 169 21.48 4.56 1.53
C ASP A 169 20.71 3.77 2.60
N ALA A 170 21.45 3.03 3.43
CA ALA A 170 20.86 2.19 4.49
C ALA A 170 20.10 3.00 5.56
N SER A 171 20.35 4.31 5.69
CA SER A 171 19.62 5.19 6.60
C SER A 171 18.31 5.72 5.99
N ARG A 172 18.07 5.48 4.69
CA ARG A 172 16.92 5.98 3.93
C ARG A 172 16.12 4.84 3.32
N ILE A 173 15.80 3.85 4.13
CA ILE A 173 14.91 2.75 3.77
C ILE A 173 13.50 3.08 4.25
N SER A 174 12.57 3.16 3.30
CA SER A 174 11.13 3.31 3.55
C SER A 174 10.44 1.99 3.25
N ALA A 175 9.33 1.70 3.91
CA ALA A 175 8.43 0.63 3.52
C ALA A 175 7.10 1.22 3.03
N GLY A 176 6.40 0.50 2.18
CA GLY A 176 5.10 0.93 1.71
C GLY A 176 4.30 -0.19 1.08
N GLY A 177 3.04 0.10 0.81
CA GLY A 177 2.15 -0.85 0.16
C GLY A 177 0.74 -0.34 0.04
N ASP A 178 -0.03 -1.04 -0.75
CA ASP A 178 -1.44 -0.76 -0.99
C ASP A 178 -2.34 -1.81 -0.31
N SER A 179 -3.48 -1.40 0.24
CA SER A 179 -4.48 -2.30 0.83
C SER A 179 -3.86 -3.23 1.89
N SER A 180 -3.89 -4.54 1.70
CA SER A 180 -3.21 -5.54 2.56
C SER A 180 -1.70 -5.34 2.64
N GLY A 181 -1.04 -4.86 1.58
CA GLY A 181 0.38 -4.51 1.60
C GLY A 181 0.66 -3.31 2.50
N GLY A 182 -0.25 -2.33 2.54
CA GLY A 182 -0.20 -1.22 3.50
C GLY A 182 -0.37 -1.69 4.95
N ASN A 183 -1.20 -2.70 5.20
CA ASN A 183 -1.30 -3.37 6.50
C ASN A 183 0.03 -4.02 6.90
N LEU A 184 0.65 -4.78 5.99
CA LEU A 184 1.96 -5.41 6.24
C LEU A 184 3.03 -4.36 6.53
N ALA A 185 3.06 -3.23 5.80
CA ALA A 185 4.03 -2.16 6.06
C ALA A 185 3.87 -1.55 7.46
N LEU A 186 2.63 -1.36 7.94
CA LEU A 186 2.34 -0.92 9.31
C LEU A 186 2.81 -1.95 10.34
N ALA A 187 2.49 -3.23 10.12
CA ALA A 187 2.87 -4.32 11.02
C ALA A 187 4.40 -4.47 11.11
N VAL A 188 5.11 -4.42 9.98
CA VAL A 188 6.58 -4.42 9.91
C VAL A 188 7.16 -3.26 10.72
N ALA A 189 6.65 -2.03 10.54
CA ALA A 189 7.17 -0.86 11.24
C ALA A 189 6.97 -0.91 12.77
N LEU A 190 5.94 -1.62 13.24
CA LEU A 190 5.66 -1.81 14.67
C LEU A 190 6.28 -3.07 15.25
N SER A 191 6.79 -3.99 14.43
CA SER A 191 7.45 -5.21 14.89
C SER A 191 8.74 -4.90 15.64
N ASP A 192 9.09 -5.74 16.59
CA ASP A 192 10.35 -5.58 17.33
C ASP A 192 11.57 -5.89 16.45
N GLU A 193 11.40 -6.76 15.44
CA GLU A 193 12.46 -7.16 14.49
C GLU A 193 12.90 -5.99 13.59
N CYS A 194 11.97 -5.14 13.17
CA CYS A 194 12.22 -4.02 12.25
C CYS A 194 12.29 -2.68 12.96
N ARG A 195 12.32 -2.67 14.31
CA ARG A 195 12.34 -1.43 15.09
C ARG A 195 13.50 -0.52 14.70
N GLY A 196 13.19 0.69 14.24
CA GLY A 196 14.19 1.69 13.84
C GLY A 196 14.89 1.39 12.51
N ALA A 197 14.44 0.38 11.76
CA ALA A 197 15.01 0.05 10.45
C ALA A 197 14.46 0.93 9.31
N LEU A 198 13.33 1.59 9.53
CA LEU A 198 12.61 2.35 8.51
C LEU A 198 12.66 3.86 8.79
N GLU A 199 13.00 4.65 7.77
CA GLU A 199 12.93 6.11 7.79
C GLU A 199 11.49 6.61 7.69
N SER A 200 10.69 5.97 6.83
CA SER A 200 9.30 6.39 6.60
C SER A 200 8.40 5.26 6.09
N LEU A 201 7.08 5.52 6.09
CA LEU A 201 6.08 4.66 5.45
C LEU A 201 5.28 5.42 4.39
N VAL A 202 4.90 4.71 3.31
CA VAL A 202 3.98 5.20 2.29
C VAL A 202 2.86 4.17 2.11
N LEU A 203 1.64 4.55 2.46
CA LEU A 203 0.49 3.67 2.54
C LEU A 203 -0.62 4.13 1.61
N PHE A 204 -1.19 3.22 0.84
CA PHE A 204 -2.34 3.50 -0.01
C PHE A 204 -3.54 2.72 0.49
N TYR A 205 -4.60 3.42 0.85
CA TYR A 205 -5.87 2.83 1.33
C TYR A 205 -5.67 1.55 2.17
N PRO A 206 -4.82 1.59 3.23
CA PRO A 206 -4.41 0.39 3.93
C PRO A 206 -5.57 -0.26 4.69
N VAL A 207 -5.54 -1.59 4.78
CA VAL A 207 -6.34 -2.31 5.79
C VAL A 207 -5.73 -2.04 7.15
N THR A 208 -6.52 -1.54 8.09
CA THR A 208 -6.04 -1.33 9.47
C THR A 208 -6.72 -2.22 10.50
N LYS A 209 -7.86 -2.81 10.14
CA LYS A 209 -8.59 -3.79 10.95
C LYS A 209 -9.00 -4.98 10.06
N ALA A 210 -8.67 -6.20 10.46
CA ALA A 210 -8.98 -7.42 9.71
C ALA A 210 -10.36 -8.01 10.08
N PHE A 211 -11.36 -7.13 10.19
CA PHE A 211 -12.75 -7.49 10.44
C PHE A 211 -13.70 -6.38 9.97
N ALA A 212 -14.98 -6.70 9.82
CA ALA A 212 -16.04 -5.74 9.53
C ALA A 212 -16.24 -4.82 10.74
N ASP A 213 -15.80 -3.56 10.64
CA ASP A 213 -15.79 -2.62 11.77
C ASP A 213 -17.08 -1.81 11.93
N GLY A 214 -18.05 -2.01 11.02
CA GLY A 214 -19.34 -1.33 11.04
C GLY A 214 -19.27 0.19 10.83
N SER A 215 -18.15 0.73 10.35
CA SER A 215 -17.97 2.15 10.05
C SER A 215 -18.95 2.65 8.99
N GLU A 216 -19.06 3.97 8.83
CA GLU A 216 -19.92 4.55 7.80
C GLU A 216 -19.42 4.17 6.40
N SER A 217 -18.11 4.21 6.15
CA SER A 217 -17.52 3.81 4.87
C SER A 217 -17.77 2.34 4.56
N TRP A 218 -17.70 1.45 5.57
CA TRP A 218 -18.02 0.03 5.41
C TRP A 218 -19.46 -0.18 4.93
N ARG A 219 -20.43 0.52 5.53
CA ARG A 219 -21.85 0.43 5.12
C ARG A 219 -22.12 1.09 3.76
N LYS A 220 -21.50 2.25 3.49
CA LYS A 220 -21.79 3.06 2.29
C LYS A 220 -21.11 2.54 1.04
N TYR A 221 -19.89 2.05 1.16
CA TYR A 221 -19.04 1.64 0.04
C TYR A 221 -18.77 0.13 0.02
N GLY A 222 -19.45 -0.65 0.83
CA GLY A 222 -19.27 -2.10 0.95
C GLY A 222 -19.79 -2.92 -0.23
N SER A 223 -20.32 -2.30 -1.28
CA SER A 223 -20.68 -2.98 -2.53
C SER A 223 -20.63 -2.02 -3.71
N GLY A 224 -20.03 -2.46 -4.82
CA GLY A 224 -20.00 -1.73 -6.08
C GLY A 224 -18.97 -0.59 -6.17
N TYR A 225 -17.99 -0.55 -5.25
CA TYR A 225 -16.92 0.47 -5.24
C TYR A 225 -15.50 -0.11 -5.42
N GLY A 226 -15.40 -1.30 -6.02
CA GLY A 226 -14.11 -1.91 -6.39
C GLY A 226 -13.52 -2.84 -5.33
N LEU A 227 -13.96 -2.74 -4.06
CA LEU A 227 -13.71 -3.70 -3.00
C LEU A 227 -15.00 -3.90 -2.21
N ASP A 228 -15.63 -5.05 -2.38
CA ASP A 228 -16.87 -5.38 -1.69
C ASP A 228 -16.61 -5.99 -0.30
N ALA A 229 -17.56 -5.79 0.62
CA ALA A 229 -17.45 -6.26 2.00
C ALA A 229 -17.27 -7.79 2.09
N ASP A 230 -18.06 -8.55 1.31
CA ASP A 230 -17.97 -10.02 1.28
C ASP A 230 -16.59 -10.51 0.89
N LEU A 231 -15.97 -9.87 -0.13
CA LEU A 231 -14.62 -10.20 -0.55
C LEU A 231 -13.60 -9.84 0.54
N MET A 232 -13.75 -8.67 1.17
CA MET A 232 -12.84 -8.27 2.26
C MET A 232 -12.94 -9.22 3.46
N GLU A 233 -14.15 -9.67 3.81
CA GLU A 233 -14.33 -10.67 4.86
C GLU A 233 -13.73 -12.03 4.51
N ALA A 234 -13.83 -12.47 3.24
CA ALA A 234 -13.18 -13.70 2.78
C ALA A 234 -11.64 -13.59 2.89
N PHE A 235 -11.07 -12.43 2.51
CA PHE A 235 -9.64 -12.14 2.70
C PHE A 235 -9.23 -12.20 4.18
N ASN A 236 -9.99 -11.58 5.06
CA ASN A 236 -9.73 -11.61 6.49
C ASN A 236 -9.71 -13.05 7.01
N ARG A 237 -10.70 -13.89 6.67
CA ARG A 237 -10.73 -15.30 7.06
C ARG A 237 -9.52 -16.08 6.56
N ALA A 238 -9.16 -15.88 5.29
CA ALA A 238 -7.99 -16.55 4.69
C ALA A 238 -6.69 -16.17 5.39
N TYR A 239 -6.49 -14.86 5.61
CA TYR A 239 -5.25 -14.35 6.22
C TYR A 239 -5.13 -14.71 7.70
N LEU A 240 -6.21 -14.62 8.46
CA LEU A 240 -6.19 -14.95 9.87
C LEU A 240 -5.84 -16.42 10.14
N GLY A 241 -6.37 -17.37 9.35
CA GLY A 241 -6.07 -18.80 9.51
C GLY A 241 -6.35 -19.34 10.93
N GLY A 242 -7.29 -18.71 11.64
CA GLY A 242 -7.61 -19.02 13.05
C GLY A 242 -6.95 -18.09 14.08
N THR A 243 -6.12 -17.15 13.66
CA THR A 243 -5.59 -16.08 14.53
C THR A 243 -6.72 -15.12 14.91
N ASP A 244 -6.67 -14.60 16.14
CA ASP A 244 -7.59 -13.58 16.60
C ASP A 244 -7.52 -12.32 15.75
N SER A 245 -8.67 -11.87 15.24
CA SER A 245 -8.76 -10.65 14.42
C SER A 245 -8.39 -9.38 15.18
N GLU A 246 -8.45 -9.40 16.53
CA GLU A 246 -8.02 -8.28 17.38
C GLU A 246 -6.51 -8.27 17.67
N ASN A 247 -5.75 -9.24 17.17
CA ASN A 247 -4.29 -9.21 17.27
C ASN A 247 -3.74 -7.94 16.62
N HIS A 248 -3.00 -7.14 17.39
CA HIS A 248 -2.48 -5.84 16.94
C HIS A 248 -1.48 -5.92 15.77
N ALA A 249 -0.85 -7.08 15.55
CA ALA A 249 0.01 -7.27 14.37
C ALA A 249 -0.78 -7.52 13.08
N VAL A 250 -2.07 -7.83 13.19
CA VAL A 250 -3.00 -7.96 12.07
C VAL A 250 -3.89 -6.72 11.97
N SER A 251 -4.51 -6.32 13.09
CA SER A 251 -5.38 -5.15 13.19
C SER A 251 -4.67 -3.98 13.87
N VAL A 252 -3.69 -3.40 13.17
CA VAL A 252 -2.86 -2.28 13.63
C VAL A 252 -3.70 -1.07 14.07
N GLY A 253 -4.90 -0.89 13.49
CA GLY A 253 -5.86 0.14 13.90
C GLY A 253 -6.34 0.03 15.35
N LEU A 254 -6.16 -1.13 16.01
CA LEU A 254 -6.46 -1.34 17.43
C LEU A 254 -5.31 -0.93 18.36
N CYS A 255 -4.10 -0.68 17.82
CA CYS A 255 -2.99 -0.19 18.61
C CYS A 255 -3.36 1.12 19.33
N SER A 256 -2.80 1.29 20.54
CA SER A 256 -2.93 2.55 21.29
C SER A 256 -2.21 3.70 20.60
N GLY A 257 -2.60 4.95 20.90
CA GLY A 257 -1.89 6.12 20.40
C GLY A 257 -0.40 6.13 20.80
N GLU A 258 -0.05 5.54 21.95
CA GLU A 258 1.35 5.38 22.36
C GLU A 258 2.13 4.44 21.45
N GLN A 259 1.54 3.30 21.09
CA GLN A 259 2.13 2.36 20.13
C GLN A 259 2.28 3.01 18.74
N LEU A 260 1.25 3.71 18.27
CA LEU A 260 1.26 4.38 16.97
C LEU A 260 2.26 5.54 16.89
N ARG A 261 2.61 6.21 18.00
CA ARG A 261 3.68 7.21 18.03
C ARG A 261 5.08 6.63 17.77
N ARG A 262 5.23 5.29 17.82
CA ARG A 262 6.48 4.60 17.46
C ARG A 262 6.65 4.44 15.94
N LEU A 263 5.58 4.64 15.15
CA LEU A 263 5.70 4.64 13.70
C LEU A 263 6.71 5.69 13.24
N PRO A 264 7.51 5.41 12.20
CA PRO A 264 8.28 6.44 11.52
C PRO A 264 7.31 7.46 10.90
N ARG A 265 7.83 8.55 10.32
CA ARG A 265 6.97 9.47 9.59
C ARG A 265 6.22 8.71 8.50
N THR A 266 4.92 8.93 8.37
CA THR A 266 4.05 8.10 7.53
C THR A 266 3.16 8.98 6.65
N LEU A 267 3.14 8.71 5.34
CA LEU A 267 2.16 9.22 4.40
C LEU A 267 1.07 8.15 4.19
N LEU A 268 -0.20 8.52 4.38
CA LEU A 268 -1.35 7.69 4.09
C LEU A 268 -2.22 8.36 3.03
N VAL A 269 -2.29 7.77 1.85
CA VAL A 269 -3.17 8.24 0.76
C VAL A 269 -4.43 7.39 0.73
N ALA A 270 -5.56 7.99 1.08
CA ALA A 270 -6.85 7.33 1.17
C ALA A 270 -7.69 7.57 -0.09
N ALA A 271 -8.48 6.57 -0.48
CA ALA A 271 -9.57 6.74 -1.44
C ALA A 271 -10.83 7.20 -0.70
N GLY A 272 -11.48 8.25 -1.18
CA GLY A 272 -12.66 8.83 -0.50
C GLY A 272 -13.93 8.00 -0.64
N ARG A 273 -13.99 7.14 -1.66
CA ARG A 273 -15.11 6.24 -1.97
C ARG A 273 -14.69 4.79 -1.80
N ASP A 274 -14.22 4.45 -0.61
CA ASP A 274 -13.60 3.16 -0.29
C ASP A 274 -14.14 2.64 1.03
N ILE A 275 -14.39 1.34 1.10
CA ILE A 275 -14.81 0.63 2.31
C ILE A 275 -13.81 0.84 3.47
N LEU A 276 -12.51 1.00 3.19
CA LEU A 276 -11.43 1.15 4.17
C LEU A 276 -11.13 2.60 4.57
N ARG A 277 -11.87 3.58 4.02
CA ARG A 277 -11.63 5.01 4.26
C ARG A 277 -11.60 5.38 5.74
N ASP A 278 -12.62 4.96 6.47
CA ASP A 278 -12.81 5.37 7.87
C ASP A 278 -11.78 4.69 8.78
N GLN A 279 -11.38 3.45 8.49
CA GLN A 279 -10.28 2.78 9.19
C GLN A 279 -8.97 3.58 9.10
N GLY A 280 -8.64 4.07 7.90
CA GLY A 280 -7.45 4.90 7.67
C GLY A 280 -7.55 6.25 8.37
N CYS A 281 -8.75 6.85 8.45
CA CYS A 281 -9.00 8.10 9.17
C CYS A 281 -8.76 7.94 10.67
N GLU A 282 -9.38 6.92 11.26
CA GLU A 282 -9.22 6.60 12.69
C GLU A 282 -7.75 6.35 13.07
N LEU A 283 -7.02 5.59 12.24
CA LEU A 283 -5.60 5.33 12.45
C LEU A 283 -4.79 6.63 12.47
N ALA A 284 -5.04 7.52 11.50
CA ALA A 284 -4.33 8.80 11.40
C ALA A 284 -4.61 9.70 12.60
N GLU A 285 -5.86 9.81 13.02
CA GLU A 285 -6.27 10.59 14.21
C GLU A 285 -5.61 10.07 15.48
N LYS A 286 -5.61 8.74 15.70
CA LYS A 286 -4.98 8.09 16.87
C LYS A 286 -3.47 8.22 16.89
N SER A 287 -2.82 8.44 15.74
CA SER A 287 -1.36 8.53 15.63
C SER A 287 -0.74 9.78 16.27
N GLY A 288 -1.57 10.79 16.59
CA GLY A 288 -1.10 12.04 17.19
C GLY A 288 -0.16 12.84 16.29
N GLY A 289 -0.40 12.83 14.97
CA GLY A 289 0.36 13.58 13.97
C GLY A 289 1.54 12.82 13.33
N ARG A 290 1.72 11.53 13.65
CA ARG A 290 2.73 10.69 12.97
C ARG A 290 2.35 10.34 11.54
N ILE A 291 1.05 10.29 11.25
CA ILE A 291 0.51 9.97 9.94
C ILE A 291 -0.03 11.24 9.30
N GLU A 292 0.60 11.66 8.20
CA GLU A 292 0.07 12.65 7.27
C GLU A 292 -0.93 11.95 6.35
N ARG A 293 -2.21 12.29 6.48
CA ARG A 293 -3.26 11.69 5.66
C ARG A 293 -3.71 12.63 4.55
N VAL A 294 -3.59 12.14 3.32
CA VAL A 294 -4.10 12.79 2.11
C VAL A 294 -5.28 11.98 1.59
N GLU A 295 -6.44 12.60 1.37
CA GLU A 295 -7.59 11.92 0.77
C GLU A 295 -7.78 12.35 -0.67
N PHE A 296 -7.99 11.35 -1.55
CA PHE A 296 -8.50 11.55 -2.90
C PHE A 296 -10.02 11.34 -2.89
N PRO A 297 -10.82 12.40 -2.72
CA PRO A 297 -12.23 12.30 -2.34
C PRO A 297 -13.09 11.57 -3.37
N ASP A 298 -12.69 11.60 -4.63
CA ASP A 298 -13.41 10.97 -5.75
C ASP A 298 -12.89 9.60 -6.16
N ALA A 299 -11.70 9.20 -5.69
CA ALA A 299 -11.11 7.92 -6.01
C ALA A 299 -11.84 6.76 -5.32
N VAL A 300 -11.80 5.59 -5.95
CA VAL A 300 -12.20 4.32 -5.38
C VAL A 300 -10.99 3.42 -5.14
N HIS A 301 -11.16 2.30 -4.47
CA HIS A 301 -10.10 1.32 -4.22
C HIS A 301 -9.35 0.94 -5.51
N LEU A 302 -8.14 0.37 -5.41
CA LEU A 302 -7.32 -0.18 -6.51
C LEU A 302 -6.65 0.86 -7.44
N PHE A 303 -6.66 2.16 -7.17
CA PHE A 303 -6.05 3.16 -8.09
C PHE A 303 -4.53 2.99 -8.27
N ILE A 304 -3.84 2.25 -7.39
CA ILE A 304 -2.41 1.90 -7.53
C ILE A 304 -2.21 0.72 -8.47
N THR A 305 -3.00 -0.34 -8.31
CA THR A 305 -2.74 -1.64 -8.94
C THR A 305 -3.48 -1.86 -10.25
N VAL A 306 -4.66 -1.26 -10.42
CA VAL A 306 -5.49 -1.48 -11.61
C VAL A 306 -5.60 -0.19 -12.43
N PRO A 307 -5.30 -0.22 -13.75
CA PRO A 307 -5.48 0.94 -14.63
C PRO A 307 -6.92 1.45 -14.66
N GLY A 308 -7.09 2.73 -15.00
CA GLY A 308 -8.41 3.36 -15.16
C GLY A 308 -8.66 4.54 -14.21
N GLN A 309 -7.83 4.73 -13.18
CA GLN A 309 -7.85 5.89 -12.28
C GLN A 309 -6.52 6.67 -12.38
N ASP A 310 -6.14 7.07 -13.58
CA ASP A 310 -4.79 7.56 -13.88
C ASP A 310 -4.43 8.87 -13.18
N GLU A 311 -5.40 9.73 -12.91
CA GLU A 311 -5.15 10.98 -12.15
C GLU A 311 -4.80 10.67 -10.69
N ALA A 312 -5.51 9.74 -10.05
CA ALA A 312 -5.22 9.29 -8.69
C ALA A 312 -3.86 8.57 -8.64
N PHE A 313 -3.59 7.69 -9.61
CA PHE A 313 -2.32 6.99 -9.72
C PHE A 313 -1.14 7.95 -9.85
N ARG A 314 -1.18 8.91 -10.80
CA ARG A 314 -0.12 9.88 -11.01
C ARG A 314 0.16 10.72 -9.77
N LYS A 315 -0.88 11.27 -9.14
CA LYS A 315 -0.74 12.02 -7.89
C LYS A 315 -0.17 11.19 -6.75
N ALA A 316 -0.51 9.90 -6.67
CA ALA A 316 0.06 8.99 -5.68
C ALA A 316 1.56 8.75 -5.90
N VAL A 317 2.00 8.61 -7.16
CA VAL A 317 3.41 8.49 -7.52
C VAL A 317 4.17 9.78 -7.16
N ASP A 318 3.63 10.96 -7.52
CA ASP A 318 4.24 12.26 -7.22
C ASP A 318 4.41 12.45 -5.70
N LEU A 319 3.34 12.22 -4.92
CA LEU A 319 3.37 12.30 -3.45
C LEU A 319 4.39 11.34 -2.83
N THR A 320 4.48 10.11 -3.36
CA THR A 320 5.46 9.10 -2.89
C THR A 320 6.88 9.61 -3.11
N TYR A 321 7.16 10.07 -4.32
CA TYR A 321 8.49 10.57 -4.68
C TYR A 321 8.88 11.77 -3.83
N GLU A 322 8.02 12.77 -3.72
CA GLU A 322 8.24 13.96 -2.90
C GLU A 322 8.47 13.58 -1.43
N PHE A 323 7.62 12.71 -0.88
CA PHE A 323 7.71 12.29 0.51
C PHE A 323 9.01 11.56 0.82
N ILE A 324 9.48 10.63 -0.04
CA ILE A 324 10.70 9.87 0.19
C ILE A 324 11.96 10.71 -0.06
N THR A 325 11.93 11.62 -1.04
CA THR A 325 13.12 12.41 -1.42
C THR A 325 13.37 13.64 -0.54
N GLN A 326 12.36 14.15 0.18
CA GLN A 326 12.53 15.23 1.14
C GLN A 326 13.55 14.82 2.22
N LYS A 327 14.63 15.61 2.33
CA LYS A 327 15.58 15.48 3.45
C LYS A 327 14.97 16.10 4.71
N GLN A 328 15.03 15.38 5.81
CA GLN A 328 14.67 15.90 7.14
C GLN A 328 15.68 16.96 7.59
#